data_3fbe61f75fed87ec0941cfb060150b63
#
_entry.id   3fbe61f75fed87ec0941cfb060150b63
#
_cell.length_a   1.000
_cell.length_b   1.000
_cell.length_c   1.000
_cell.angle_alpha   90.00
_cell.angle_beta   90.00
_cell.angle_gamma   90.00
#
_symmetry.space_group_name_H-M   'P 1'
#
loop_
_entity.id
_entity.type
_entity.pdbx_description
1 polymer ?
#
loop_
_entity_poly.entity_id
_entity_poly.type
_entity_poly.pdbx_seq_one_letter_code
_entity_poly.pdbx_strand_id
1 'polypeptide(L)'
;MHYEPKSLINGHWVAASSGQTFAVMNPATGESIAEVADLSAADCSAAIDAAAAAFPLWSKRTAKERAQILKRWFHLIETHADDLAALITR
;
A
#
# COMPACT_ATOMS: atom_id res chain seq x y z
N MET A 1 -3.80 2.48 14.54
CA MET A 1 -3.15 2.04 13.30
C MET A 1 -1.78 2.69 13.19
N HIS A 2 -0.78 1.94 12.90
CA HIS A 2 0.60 2.42 12.84
C HIS A 2 0.95 2.87 11.44
N TYR A 3 1.58 4.05 11.32
CA TYR A 3 2.01 4.61 10.04
C TYR A 3 3.51 4.58 9.93
N GLU A 4 4.03 4.08 8.82
CA GLU A 4 5.44 4.09 8.50
C GLU A 4 5.67 4.78 7.16
N PRO A 5 6.80 5.52 6.98
CA PRO A 5 7.10 6.18 5.71
C PRO A 5 7.66 5.17 4.69
N LYS A 6 6.89 4.11 4.45
CA LYS A 6 7.28 3.03 3.55
C LYS A 6 6.13 2.64 2.65
N SER A 7 6.47 2.12 1.48
CA SER A 7 5.51 1.59 0.51
C SER A 7 5.64 0.08 0.42
N LEU A 8 4.52 -0.60 0.18
CA LEU A 8 4.53 -2.05 0.00
C LEU A 8 4.79 -2.36 -1.47
N ILE A 9 5.97 -2.94 -1.75
CA ILE A 9 6.37 -3.34 -3.10
C ILE A 9 6.90 -4.76 -3.04
N ASN A 10 6.35 -5.64 -3.86
CA ASN A 10 6.74 -7.05 -3.97
C ASN A 10 6.74 -7.76 -2.61
N GLY A 11 5.70 -7.51 -1.80
CA GLY A 11 5.55 -8.12 -0.49
C GLY A 11 6.45 -7.56 0.60
N HIS A 12 7.21 -6.52 0.31
CA HIS A 12 8.14 -5.89 1.25
C HIS A 12 7.80 -4.43 1.48
N TRP A 13 7.95 -3.97 2.72
CA TRP A 13 7.83 -2.55 3.07
C TRP A 13 9.16 -1.86 2.77
N VAL A 14 9.14 -0.92 1.84
CA VAL A 14 10.34 -0.22 1.38
C VAL A 14 10.19 1.30 1.52
N ALA A 15 11.26 1.95 1.98
CA ALA A 15 11.38 3.41 1.95
C ALA A 15 11.74 3.86 0.54
N ALA A 16 11.60 5.16 0.25
CA ALA A 16 12.14 5.74 -0.98
C ALA A 16 13.65 5.46 -1.07
N SER A 17 14.16 5.21 -2.26
CA SER A 17 15.59 4.94 -2.46
C SER A 17 16.48 6.09 -1.98
N SER A 18 15.97 7.33 -2.05
CA SER A 18 16.63 8.52 -1.52
C SER A 18 16.43 8.72 -0.02
N GLY A 19 15.54 7.97 0.61
CA GLY A 19 15.13 8.15 2.00
C GLY A 19 14.20 9.34 2.22
N GLN A 20 13.76 10.01 1.16
CA GLN A 20 12.92 11.20 1.27
C GLN A 20 11.48 10.84 1.65
N THR A 21 10.89 11.73 2.44
CA THR A 21 9.48 11.63 2.85
C THR A 21 8.81 12.99 2.65
N PHE A 22 7.48 12.98 2.65
CA PHE A 22 6.73 14.23 2.72
C PHE A 22 5.63 14.10 3.77
N ALA A 23 5.26 15.23 4.36
CA ALA A 23 4.25 15.28 5.41
C ALA A 23 2.84 15.25 4.83
N VAL A 24 1.97 14.46 5.46
CA VAL A 24 0.53 14.49 5.18
C VAL A 24 -0.12 15.33 6.25
N MET A 25 -0.82 16.38 5.85
CA MET A 25 -1.41 17.37 6.74
C MET A 25 -2.90 17.11 6.93
N ASN A 26 -3.39 17.38 8.14
CA ASN A 26 -4.81 17.40 8.40
C ASN A 26 -5.37 18.72 7.84
N PRO A 27 -6.23 18.70 6.80
CA PRO A 27 -6.73 19.93 6.19
C PRO A 27 -7.60 20.77 7.12
N ALA A 28 -8.18 20.18 8.15
CA ALA A 28 -9.02 20.90 9.10
C ALA A 28 -8.20 21.70 10.13
N THR A 29 -7.05 21.18 10.55
CA THR A 29 -6.22 21.78 11.61
C THR A 29 -4.89 22.32 11.12
N GLY A 30 -4.41 21.86 9.96
CA GLY A 30 -3.08 22.18 9.43
C GLY A 30 -1.94 21.43 10.12
N GLU A 31 -2.25 20.49 10.99
CA GLU A 31 -1.25 19.69 11.69
C GLU A 31 -0.79 18.52 10.84
N SER A 32 0.48 18.16 11.01
CA SER A 32 1.04 16.95 10.35
C SER A 32 0.47 15.71 11.01
N ILE A 33 -0.11 14.82 10.21
CA ILE A 33 -0.63 13.52 10.68
C ILE A 33 0.47 12.47 10.65
N ALA A 34 1.22 12.41 9.56
CA ALA A 34 2.23 11.38 9.32
C ALA A 34 3.17 11.83 8.21
N GLU A 35 4.29 11.13 8.10
CA GLU A 35 5.17 11.24 6.95
C GLU A 35 5.02 10.00 6.08
N VAL A 36 5.04 10.18 4.76
CA VAL A 36 4.98 9.08 3.80
C VAL A 36 6.18 9.13 2.87
N ALA A 37 6.53 7.99 2.31
CA ALA A 37 7.66 7.89 1.40
C ALA A 37 7.44 8.75 0.15
N ASP A 38 8.45 9.56 -0.20
CA ASP A 38 8.47 10.34 -1.43
C ASP A 38 9.26 9.57 -2.47
N LEU A 39 8.57 8.71 -3.22
CA LEU A 39 9.19 7.82 -4.20
C LEU A 39 9.57 8.59 -5.46
N SER A 40 10.74 8.27 -5.99
CA SER A 40 11.20 8.80 -7.28
C SER A 40 10.56 8.06 -8.45
N ALA A 41 10.76 8.57 -9.68
CA ALA A 41 10.35 7.88 -10.89
C ALA A 41 11.00 6.49 -11.00
N ALA A 42 12.25 6.35 -10.57
CA ALA A 42 12.96 5.06 -10.56
C ALA A 42 12.30 4.08 -9.59
N ASP A 43 11.88 4.54 -8.41
CA ASP A 43 11.16 3.71 -7.43
C ASP A 43 9.81 3.25 -8.00
N CYS A 44 9.09 4.13 -8.69
CA CYS A 44 7.83 3.78 -9.34
C CYS A 44 8.02 2.76 -10.46
N SER A 45 9.08 2.91 -11.27
CA SER A 45 9.42 1.93 -12.31
C SER A 45 9.71 0.56 -11.71
N ALA A 46 10.44 0.50 -10.61
CA ALA A 46 10.72 -0.75 -9.92
C ALA A 46 9.42 -1.41 -9.39
N ALA A 47 8.48 -0.63 -8.89
CA ALA A 47 7.19 -1.14 -8.43
C ALA A 47 6.37 -1.70 -9.59
N ILE A 48 6.36 -1.03 -10.75
CA ILE A 48 5.68 -1.49 -11.96
C ILE A 48 6.32 -2.79 -12.46
N ASP A 49 7.63 -2.87 -12.46
CA ASP A 49 8.37 -4.08 -12.90
C ASP A 49 8.03 -5.26 -11.98
N ALA A 50 7.96 -5.03 -10.67
CA ALA A 50 7.58 -6.05 -9.69
C ALA A 50 6.15 -6.56 -9.96
N ALA A 51 5.22 -5.66 -10.23
CA ALA A 51 3.84 -6.01 -10.56
C ALA A 51 3.76 -6.80 -11.87
N ALA A 52 4.51 -6.38 -12.88
CA ALA A 52 4.56 -7.07 -14.18
C ALA A 52 5.15 -8.47 -14.04
N ALA A 53 6.17 -8.64 -13.21
CA ALA A 53 6.78 -9.94 -12.94
C ALA A 53 5.85 -10.89 -12.18
N ALA A 54 5.00 -10.35 -11.32
CA ALA A 54 4.03 -11.13 -10.54
C ALA A 54 2.82 -11.58 -11.37
N PHE A 55 2.48 -10.86 -12.41
CA PHE A 55 1.27 -11.10 -13.21
C PHE A 55 1.20 -12.51 -13.82
N PRO A 56 2.26 -13.06 -14.45
CA PRO A 56 2.17 -14.39 -15.05
C PRO A 56 1.82 -15.49 -14.04
N LEU A 57 2.35 -15.42 -12.85
CA LEU A 57 2.05 -16.40 -11.79
C LEU A 57 0.60 -16.26 -11.31
N TRP A 58 0.14 -15.03 -11.14
CA TRP A 58 -1.23 -14.75 -10.73
C TRP A 58 -2.23 -15.18 -11.81
N SER A 59 -1.98 -14.84 -13.07
CA SER A 59 -2.88 -15.12 -14.18
C SER A 59 -3.02 -16.62 -14.46
N LYS A 60 -2.02 -17.42 -14.07
CA LYS A 60 -2.05 -18.88 -14.24
C LYS A 60 -2.83 -19.60 -13.13
N ARG A 61 -3.14 -18.92 -12.04
CA ARG A 61 -3.96 -19.50 -10.98
C ARG A 61 -5.39 -19.71 -11.47
N THR A 62 -6.06 -20.75 -10.95
CA THR A 62 -7.46 -21.01 -11.30
C THR A 62 -8.34 -19.88 -10.80
N ALA A 63 -9.53 -19.73 -11.41
CA ALA A 63 -10.50 -18.75 -10.96
C ALA A 63 -10.90 -18.99 -9.49
N LYS A 64 -10.98 -20.26 -9.07
CA LYS A 64 -11.27 -20.63 -7.68
C LYS A 64 -10.19 -20.16 -6.72
N GLU A 65 -8.92 -20.37 -7.07
CA GLU A 65 -7.79 -19.92 -6.25
C GLU A 65 -7.76 -18.40 -6.10
N ARG A 66 -7.92 -17.68 -7.20
CA ARG A 66 -7.98 -16.22 -7.20
C ARG A 66 -9.16 -15.70 -6.39
N ALA A 67 -10.33 -16.32 -6.53
CA ALA A 67 -11.51 -15.97 -5.77
C ALA A 67 -11.30 -16.17 -4.26
N GLN A 68 -10.63 -17.24 -3.85
CA GLN A 68 -10.33 -17.51 -2.45
C GLN A 68 -9.42 -16.44 -1.84
N ILE A 69 -8.40 -16.00 -2.59
CA ILE A 69 -7.49 -14.95 -2.14
C ILE A 69 -8.22 -13.61 -2.00
N LEU A 70 -9.02 -13.24 -2.99
CA LEU A 70 -9.81 -12.00 -2.96
C LEU A 70 -10.85 -12.01 -1.84
N LYS A 71 -11.47 -13.17 -1.58
CA LYS A 71 -12.45 -13.33 -0.51
C LYS A 71 -11.80 -13.18 0.86
N ARG A 72 -10.59 -13.71 1.02
CA ARG A 72 -9.81 -13.52 2.26
C ARG A 72 -9.47 -12.06 2.47
N TRP A 73 -9.07 -11.35 1.42
CA TRP A 73 -8.80 -9.93 1.46
C TRP A 73 -10.07 -9.14 1.86
N PHE A 74 -11.20 -9.48 1.27
CA PHE A 74 -12.50 -8.89 1.62
C PHE A 74 -12.79 -9.03 3.11
N HIS A 75 -12.62 -10.22 3.68
CA HIS A 75 -12.84 -10.43 5.11
C HIS A 75 -11.88 -9.64 5.98
N LEU A 76 -10.63 -9.49 5.57
CA LEU A 76 -9.65 -8.64 6.27
C LEU A 76 -10.07 -7.19 6.25
N ILE A 77 -10.55 -6.68 5.14
CA ILE A 77 -11.06 -5.31 5.03
C ILE A 77 -12.26 -5.11 5.96
N GLU A 78 -13.19 -6.06 6.00
CA GLU A 78 -14.33 -5.99 6.92
C GLU A 78 -13.90 -5.98 8.38
N THR A 79 -12.96 -6.83 8.75
CA THR A 79 -12.44 -6.93 10.11
C THR A 79 -11.79 -5.61 10.55
N HIS A 80 -11.14 -4.90 9.64
CA HIS A 80 -10.44 -3.65 9.91
C HIS A 80 -11.20 -2.42 9.41
N ALA A 81 -12.50 -2.52 9.17
CA ALA A 81 -13.30 -1.45 8.57
C ALA A 81 -13.21 -0.15 9.36
N ASP A 82 -13.29 -0.21 10.68
CA ASP A 82 -13.24 0.98 11.53
C ASP A 82 -11.86 1.65 11.48
N ASP A 83 -10.79 0.86 11.51
CA ASP A 83 -9.42 1.36 11.42
C ASP A 83 -9.17 2.03 10.07
N LEU A 84 -9.64 1.39 8.99
CA LEU A 84 -9.49 1.94 7.63
C LEU A 84 -10.30 3.21 7.44
N ALA A 85 -11.52 3.27 7.98
CA ALA A 85 -12.34 4.46 7.93
C ALA A 85 -11.68 5.63 8.68
N ALA A 86 -11.12 5.37 9.86
CA ALA A 86 -10.39 6.36 10.63
C ALA A 86 -9.16 6.87 9.87
N LEU A 87 -8.46 6.00 9.17
CA LEU A 87 -7.30 6.35 8.35
C LEU A 87 -7.67 7.31 7.23
N ILE A 88 -8.79 7.09 6.57
CA ILE A 88 -9.26 7.94 5.47
C ILE A 88 -9.68 9.34 5.97
N THR A 89 -10.29 9.41 7.14
CA THR A 89 -10.84 10.66 7.69
C THR A 89 -9.84 11.51 8.44
N ARG A 90 -8.67 11.05 8.71
CA ARG A 90 -7.60 11.82 9.37
C ARG A 90 -6.98 12.87 8.50
#